data_de05cf829e2ab77badc58e1b0b8c7ef2
#
_entry.id   de05cf829e2ab77badc58e1b0b8c7ef2
#
_cell.length_a   1.000
_cell.length_b   1.000
_cell.length_c   1.000
_cell.angle_alpha   90.00
_cell.angle_beta   90.00
_cell.angle_gamma   90.00
#
_symmetry.space_group_name_H-M   'P 1'
#
loop_
_entity.id
_entity.type
_entity.pdbx_description
1 polymer ?
#
loop_
_entity_poly.entity_id
_entity_poly.type
_entity_poly.pdbx_seq_one_letter_code
_entity_poly.pdbx_strand_id
1 'polypeptide(L)'
;YQDGNNDPDHWVGIYGWAGAVCFNTIEAKKNNLPKPTKWSDLTNPVYKGHVTMPNPASSGTGFLDVSSWIQIWDEAKAWAFMDKLHQNVASYTHSGSKPCKMAAAGETTVGISWPFRGAKLKSKGAPIDIIVPEEGIGWEMQAVAILKGTKNLEAAKKFVDWAVTESAMEIYANRYSVVAMPVKTKKWDHFPPEVQTRMINNDFTWAANNRSRIIKEWRKRYDVKSEPKKKKKKKG
;
A
#
# COMPACT_ATOMS: atom_id res chain seq x y z
N TYR A 1 4.34 0.81 19.62
CA TYR A 1 3.21 -0.10 19.35
C TYR A 1 3.65 -1.51 19.71
N GLN A 2 3.02 -2.08 20.67
CA GLN A 2 3.17 -3.44 21.16
C GLN A 2 1.96 -4.24 20.70
N ASP A 3 2.04 -5.56 20.64
CA ASP A 3 0.95 -6.39 20.11
C ASP A 3 -0.28 -6.47 21.03
N GLY A 4 -0.24 -5.81 22.20
CA GLY A 4 -1.39 -5.64 23.10
C GLY A 4 -1.85 -6.90 23.86
N ASN A 5 -1.19 -8.02 23.66
CA ASN A 5 -1.42 -9.25 24.43
C ASN A 5 -0.43 -9.26 25.61
N ASN A 6 -0.85 -9.75 26.77
CA ASN A 6 -0.05 -9.88 27.99
C ASN A 6 1.14 -10.88 27.86
N ASP A 7 1.56 -11.22 26.68
CA ASP A 7 2.68 -12.08 26.36
C ASP A 7 3.89 -11.22 25.92
N PRO A 8 5.14 -11.59 26.22
CA PRO A 8 6.29 -10.79 25.85
C PRO A 8 6.27 -10.48 24.36
N ASP A 9 6.47 -9.20 24.02
CA ASP A 9 6.34 -8.69 22.67
C ASP A 9 7.20 -9.47 21.66
N HIS A 10 6.53 -10.09 20.71
CA HIS A 10 7.19 -10.86 19.67
C HIS A 10 7.68 -10.00 18.50
N TRP A 11 7.21 -8.75 18.40
CA TRP A 11 7.57 -7.79 17.38
C TRP A 11 7.44 -6.35 17.88
N VAL A 12 8.13 -5.43 17.24
CA VAL A 12 8.00 -4.00 17.50
C VAL A 12 7.70 -3.25 16.20
N GLY A 13 6.76 -2.32 16.27
CA GLY A 13 6.40 -1.45 15.15
C GLY A 13 7.41 -0.31 14.94
N ILE A 14 7.79 -0.04 13.72
CA ILE A 14 8.82 0.96 13.39
C ILE A 14 8.29 2.14 12.58
N TYR A 15 7.42 1.91 11.63
CA TYR A 15 6.73 2.97 10.87
C TYR A 15 5.43 2.47 10.25
N GLY A 16 4.49 3.40 10.02
CA GLY A 16 3.26 3.13 9.32
C GLY A 16 3.37 3.41 7.81
N TRP A 17 2.58 2.71 7.03
CA TRP A 17 2.40 2.97 5.61
C TRP A 17 0.93 2.77 5.23
N ALA A 18 0.48 3.43 4.17
CA ALA A 18 -0.94 3.50 3.80
C ALA A 18 -1.15 3.34 2.31
N GLY A 19 -2.40 3.14 1.87
CA GLY A 19 -2.79 3.12 0.47
C GLY A 19 -2.87 4.52 -0.13
N ALA A 20 -2.60 4.66 -1.42
CA ALA A 20 -2.80 5.88 -2.20
C ALA A 20 -2.85 5.58 -3.70
N VAL A 21 -3.23 6.58 -4.49
CA VAL A 21 -3.23 6.51 -5.94
C VAL A 21 -2.11 7.38 -6.51
N CYS A 22 -1.29 6.83 -7.41
CA CYS A 22 -0.37 7.56 -8.26
C CYS A 22 -1.05 7.83 -9.60
N PHE A 23 -1.28 9.11 -9.92
CA PHE A 23 -2.02 9.55 -11.09
C PHE A 23 -1.09 10.28 -12.06
N ASN A 24 -0.87 9.72 -13.24
CA ASN A 24 -0.03 10.35 -14.26
C ASN A 24 -0.78 11.50 -14.94
N THR A 25 -0.29 12.73 -14.77
CA THR A 25 -0.95 13.96 -15.27
C THR A 25 -0.82 14.14 -16.78
N ILE A 26 0.24 13.61 -17.38
CA ILE A 26 0.46 13.68 -18.84
C ILE A 26 -0.48 12.69 -19.54
N GLU A 27 -0.47 11.42 -19.11
CA GLU A 27 -1.35 10.41 -19.69
C GLU A 27 -2.83 10.71 -19.43
N ALA A 28 -3.17 11.31 -18.29
CA ALA A 28 -4.52 11.75 -18.00
C ALA A 28 -4.98 12.84 -18.99
N LYS A 29 -4.15 13.84 -19.25
CA LYS A 29 -4.46 14.89 -20.22
C LYS A 29 -4.61 14.33 -21.64
N LYS A 30 -3.72 13.43 -22.05
CA LYS A 30 -3.74 12.79 -23.37
C LYS A 30 -5.02 11.98 -23.61
N ASN A 31 -5.53 11.31 -22.56
CA ASN A 31 -6.69 10.45 -22.63
C ASN A 31 -7.98 11.12 -22.11
N ASN A 32 -7.96 12.42 -21.81
CA ASN A 32 -9.08 13.19 -21.24
C ASN A 32 -9.66 12.56 -19.97
N LEU A 33 -8.79 12.02 -19.09
CA LEU A 33 -9.22 11.39 -17.84
C LEU A 33 -9.29 12.42 -16.73
N PRO A 34 -10.41 12.52 -15.99
CA PRO A 34 -10.53 13.40 -14.84
C PRO A 34 -9.58 12.92 -13.71
N LYS A 35 -9.16 13.83 -12.85
CA LYS A 35 -8.40 13.47 -11.66
C LYS A 35 -9.34 12.93 -10.60
N PRO A 36 -9.16 11.68 -10.12
CA PRO A 36 -10.02 11.13 -9.07
C PRO A 36 -9.71 11.78 -7.72
N THR A 37 -10.70 11.89 -6.85
CA THR A 37 -10.58 12.32 -5.46
C THR A 37 -10.99 11.24 -4.47
N LYS A 38 -11.70 10.23 -4.96
CA LYS A 38 -12.30 9.13 -4.21
C LYS A 38 -11.94 7.80 -4.81
N TRP A 39 -12.02 6.74 -4.01
CA TRP A 39 -11.93 5.36 -4.53
C TRP A 39 -13.07 5.09 -5.51
N SER A 40 -14.29 5.53 -5.16
CA SER A 40 -15.48 5.35 -5.98
C SER A 40 -15.37 5.97 -7.37
N ASP A 41 -14.61 7.05 -7.55
CA ASP A 41 -14.36 7.66 -8.85
C ASP A 41 -13.72 6.68 -9.83
N LEU A 42 -12.84 5.78 -9.34
CA LEU A 42 -12.15 4.79 -10.17
C LEU A 42 -13.08 3.73 -10.78
N THR A 43 -14.34 3.69 -10.38
CA THR A 43 -15.36 2.82 -11.00
C THR A 43 -15.99 3.42 -12.26
N ASN A 44 -15.73 4.70 -12.54
CA ASN A 44 -16.24 5.33 -13.76
C ASN A 44 -15.64 4.64 -14.99
N PRO A 45 -16.47 4.24 -15.98
CA PRO A 45 -16.02 3.58 -17.21
C PRO A 45 -14.95 4.35 -18.01
N VAL A 46 -14.82 5.66 -17.79
CA VAL A 46 -13.76 6.47 -18.42
C VAL A 46 -12.35 5.94 -18.12
N TYR A 47 -12.16 5.28 -16.98
CA TYR A 47 -10.87 4.70 -16.59
C TYR A 47 -10.62 3.29 -17.13
N LYS A 48 -11.50 2.75 -18.01
CA LYS A 48 -11.37 1.39 -18.53
C LYS A 48 -9.99 1.15 -19.17
N GLY A 49 -9.24 0.19 -18.62
CA GLY A 49 -7.89 -0.14 -19.07
C GLY A 49 -6.78 0.80 -18.56
N HIS A 50 -7.13 1.83 -17.78
CA HIS A 50 -6.17 2.82 -17.27
C HIS A 50 -5.76 2.60 -15.82
N VAL A 51 -6.34 1.60 -15.12
CA VAL A 51 -6.04 1.32 -13.71
C VAL A 51 -5.14 0.10 -13.58
N THR A 52 -4.13 0.21 -12.75
CA THR A 52 -3.31 -0.93 -12.32
C THR A 52 -3.22 -0.95 -10.80
N MET A 53 -3.36 -2.11 -10.17
CA MET A 53 -3.28 -2.26 -8.72
C MET A 53 -2.51 -3.53 -8.33
N PRO A 54 -2.03 -3.63 -7.07
CA PRO A 54 -1.38 -4.84 -6.60
C PRO A 54 -2.38 -5.98 -6.39
N ASN A 55 -1.97 -7.21 -6.69
CA ASN A 55 -2.72 -8.42 -6.38
C ASN A 55 -2.69 -8.71 -4.87
N PRO A 56 -3.84 -8.77 -4.16
CA PRO A 56 -3.90 -8.97 -2.71
C PRO A 56 -3.39 -10.33 -2.24
N ALA A 57 -3.33 -11.31 -3.12
CA ALA A 57 -2.82 -12.64 -2.79
C ALA A 57 -1.29 -12.73 -2.77
N SER A 58 -0.60 -11.76 -3.36
CA SER A 58 0.86 -11.75 -3.48
C SER A 58 1.53 -10.44 -3.05
N SER A 59 0.74 -9.42 -2.71
CA SER A 59 1.20 -8.11 -2.24
C SER A 59 0.46 -7.70 -0.97
N GLY A 60 1.20 -7.32 0.07
CA GLY A 60 0.62 -6.72 1.29
C GLY A 60 -0.17 -5.46 0.97
N THR A 61 0.32 -4.60 0.06
CA THR A 61 -0.41 -3.39 -0.36
C THR A 61 -1.77 -3.75 -0.98
N GLY A 62 -1.81 -4.74 -1.86
CA GLY A 62 -3.10 -5.15 -2.45
C GLY A 62 -4.07 -5.70 -1.41
N PHE A 63 -3.58 -6.46 -0.43
CA PHE A 63 -4.43 -6.95 0.66
C PHE A 63 -4.89 -5.81 1.56
N LEU A 64 -4.01 -4.86 1.88
CA LEU A 64 -4.35 -3.66 2.64
C LEU A 64 -5.51 -2.90 1.98
N ASP A 65 -5.41 -2.63 0.68
CA ASP A 65 -6.46 -1.90 -0.04
C ASP A 65 -7.80 -2.64 0.02
N VAL A 66 -7.82 -3.96 -0.28
CA VAL A 66 -9.05 -4.77 -0.25
C VAL A 66 -9.66 -4.85 1.14
N SER A 67 -8.85 -5.11 2.17
CA SER A 67 -9.33 -5.20 3.55
C SER A 67 -9.85 -3.85 4.09
N SER A 68 -9.22 -2.75 3.67
CA SER A 68 -9.66 -1.42 4.06
C SER A 68 -10.98 -1.02 3.39
N TRP A 69 -11.17 -1.32 2.12
CA TRP A 69 -12.46 -1.06 1.45
C TRP A 69 -13.62 -1.80 2.13
N ILE A 70 -13.39 -3.05 2.58
CA ILE A 70 -14.39 -3.80 3.35
C ILE A 70 -14.69 -3.11 4.69
N GLN A 71 -13.68 -2.56 5.36
CA GLN A 71 -13.86 -1.84 6.62
C GLN A 71 -14.47 -0.44 6.45
N ILE A 72 -14.25 0.22 5.30
CA ILE A 72 -14.86 1.53 4.98
C ILE A 72 -16.35 1.40 4.68
N TRP A 73 -16.75 0.40 3.87
CA TRP A 73 -18.08 0.36 3.27
C TRP A 73 -18.96 -0.83 3.67
N ASP A 74 -18.52 -1.74 4.47
CA ASP A 74 -19.04 -3.11 4.62
C ASP A 74 -18.68 -4.05 3.46
N GLU A 75 -18.84 -5.34 3.70
CA GLU A 75 -18.36 -6.36 2.76
C GLU A 75 -19.15 -6.37 1.43
N ALA A 76 -20.47 -6.21 1.49
CA ALA A 76 -21.31 -6.27 0.30
C ALA A 76 -21.02 -5.10 -0.66
N LYS A 77 -20.94 -3.88 -0.12
CA LYS A 77 -20.62 -2.69 -0.89
C LYS A 77 -19.19 -2.71 -1.41
N ALA A 78 -18.23 -3.20 -0.62
CA ALA A 78 -16.84 -3.30 -1.04
C ALA A 78 -16.67 -4.29 -2.22
N TRP A 79 -17.34 -5.43 -2.19
CA TRP A 79 -17.34 -6.34 -3.33
C TRP A 79 -18.00 -5.74 -4.56
N ALA A 80 -19.14 -5.06 -4.40
CA ALA A 80 -19.80 -4.36 -5.51
C ALA A 80 -18.92 -3.24 -6.12
N PHE A 81 -18.17 -2.51 -5.27
CA PHE A 81 -17.16 -1.56 -5.72
C PHE A 81 -16.05 -2.26 -6.52
N MET A 82 -15.47 -3.33 -5.96
CA MET A 82 -14.38 -4.08 -6.62
C MET A 82 -14.82 -4.72 -7.94
N ASP A 83 -16.06 -5.19 -8.06
CA ASP A 83 -16.62 -5.70 -9.32
C ASP A 83 -16.61 -4.63 -10.41
N LYS A 84 -16.99 -3.39 -10.06
CA LYS A 84 -16.95 -2.24 -10.99
C LYS A 84 -15.51 -1.81 -11.28
N LEU A 85 -14.66 -1.70 -10.25
CA LEU A 85 -13.25 -1.34 -10.40
C LEU A 85 -12.53 -2.33 -11.32
N HIS A 86 -12.81 -3.63 -11.18
CA HIS A 86 -12.22 -4.68 -12.02
C HIS A 86 -12.46 -4.46 -13.52
N GLN A 87 -13.57 -3.87 -13.93
CA GLN A 87 -13.82 -3.55 -15.32
C GLN A 87 -12.77 -2.56 -15.86
N ASN A 88 -12.30 -1.65 -15.00
CA ASN A 88 -11.36 -0.60 -15.35
C ASN A 88 -9.89 -1.03 -15.16
N VAL A 89 -9.63 -2.07 -14.36
CA VAL A 89 -8.28 -2.58 -14.13
C VAL A 89 -7.75 -3.28 -15.39
N ALA A 90 -6.55 -2.83 -15.83
CA ALA A 90 -5.81 -3.48 -16.91
C ALA A 90 -5.03 -4.71 -16.40
N SER A 91 -4.40 -4.61 -15.22
CA SER A 91 -3.63 -5.72 -14.65
C SER A 91 -3.47 -5.62 -13.14
N TYR A 92 -3.30 -6.78 -12.48
CA TYR A 92 -2.93 -6.90 -11.08
C TYR A 92 -1.48 -7.34 -10.96
N THR A 93 -0.65 -6.52 -10.29
CA THR A 93 0.80 -6.75 -10.18
C THR A 93 1.18 -7.51 -8.91
N HIS A 94 2.27 -8.29 -8.94
CA HIS A 94 2.76 -8.99 -7.74
C HIS A 94 3.54 -8.08 -6.79
N SER A 95 3.81 -6.83 -7.16
CA SER A 95 4.54 -5.86 -6.36
C SER A 95 3.67 -4.66 -6.02
N GLY A 96 3.56 -4.31 -4.73
CA GLY A 96 2.81 -3.14 -4.26
C GLY A 96 3.32 -1.79 -4.78
N SER A 97 4.60 -1.70 -5.14
CA SER A 97 5.19 -0.47 -5.67
C SER A 97 5.20 -0.39 -7.20
N LYS A 98 4.87 -1.49 -7.90
CA LYS A 98 4.93 -1.53 -9.37
C LYS A 98 3.88 -0.63 -10.03
N PRO A 99 2.62 -0.58 -9.56
CA PRO A 99 1.61 0.29 -10.18
C PRO A 99 2.01 1.77 -10.20
N CYS A 100 2.57 2.28 -9.09
CA CYS A 100 3.05 3.66 -9.04
C CYS A 100 4.26 3.89 -9.96
N LYS A 101 5.15 2.90 -10.12
CA LYS A 101 6.25 2.99 -11.08
C LYS A 101 5.74 3.01 -12.52
N MET A 102 4.73 2.21 -12.83
CA MET A 102 4.08 2.19 -14.14
C MET A 102 3.39 3.53 -14.43
N ALA A 103 2.71 4.11 -13.44
CA ALA A 103 2.14 5.45 -13.57
C ALA A 103 3.24 6.49 -13.81
N ALA A 104 4.34 6.45 -13.05
CA ALA A 104 5.46 7.38 -13.23
C ALA A 104 6.13 7.27 -14.61
N ALA A 105 6.14 6.09 -15.22
CA ALA A 105 6.69 5.83 -16.55
C ALA A 105 5.69 6.06 -17.69
N GLY A 106 4.41 6.38 -17.40
CA GLY A 106 3.37 6.54 -18.41
C GLY A 106 2.81 5.24 -18.98
N GLU A 107 3.10 4.09 -18.34
CA GLU A 107 2.58 2.77 -18.75
C GLU A 107 1.12 2.55 -18.29
N THR A 108 0.65 3.34 -17.34
CA THR A 108 -0.74 3.39 -16.86
C THR A 108 -1.04 4.81 -16.38
N THR A 109 -2.30 5.23 -16.42
CA THR A 109 -2.67 6.56 -15.89
C THR A 109 -2.87 6.51 -14.38
N VAL A 110 -3.44 5.42 -13.87
CA VAL A 110 -3.80 5.24 -12.45
C VAL A 110 -3.09 4.03 -11.88
N GLY A 111 -2.21 4.25 -10.93
CA GLY A 111 -1.52 3.20 -10.19
C GLY A 111 -1.91 3.19 -8.72
N ILE A 112 -2.69 2.22 -8.27
CA ILE A 112 -2.98 2.04 -6.84
C ILE A 112 -1.74 1.51 -6.15
N SER A 113 -1.25 2.18 -5.12
CA SER A 113 0.03 1.90 -4.46
C SER A 113 0.09 2.57 -3.08
N TRP A 114 1.15 3.26 -2.74
CA TRP A 114 1.42 3.88 -1.45
C TRP A 114 2.06 5.27 -1.61
N PRO A 115 1.76 6.24 -0.73
CA PRO A 115 2.09 7.64 -0.96
C PRO A 115 3.59 7.92 -0.99
N PHE A 116 4.42 7.29 -0.15
CA PHE A 116 5.85 7.56 -0.16
C PHE A 116 6.55 7.06 -1.44
N ARG A 117 6.01 6.01 -2.10
CA ARG A 117 6.52 5.62 -3.42
C ARG A 117 6.25 6.71 -4.44
N GLY A 118 5.04 7.27 -4.43
CA GLY A 118 4.68 8.41 -5.25
C GLY A 118 5.55 9.63 -4.99
N ALA A 119 5.70 10.02 -3.72
CA ALA A 119 6.53 11.15 -3.31
C ALA A 119 7.98 11.01 -3.80
N LYS A 120 8.58 9.82 -3.62
CA LYS A 120 9.94 9.53 -4.11
C LYS A 120 10.06 9.61 -5.64
N LEU A 121 9.06 9.19 -6.39
CA LEU A 121 9.08 9.27 -7.85
C LEU A 121 8.84 10.71 -8.32
N LYS A 122 7.91 11.43 -7.70
CA LYS A 122 7.65 12.84 -7.99
C LYS A 122 8.85 13.72 -7.69
N SER A 123 9.59 13.48 -6.59
CA SER A 123 10.86 14.17 -6.28
C SER A 123 11.96 13.93 -7.31
N LYS A 124 11.81 12.93 -8.17
CA LYS A 124 12.70 12.65 -9.30
C LYS A 124 12.17 13.17 -10.63
N GLY A 125 11.14 14.01 -10.59
CA GLY A 125 10.55 14.62 -11.78
C GLY A 125 9.47 13.80 -12.48
N ALA A 126 8.99 12.69 -11.88
CA ALA A 126 7.89 11.95 -12.49
C ALA A 126 6.59 12.80 -12.53
N PRO A 127 5.89 12.82 -13.68
CA PRO A 127 4.68 13.63 -13.87
C PRO A 127 3.45 12.98 -13.22
N ILE A 128 3.51 12.76 -11.91
CA ILE A 128 2.44 12.11 -11.16
C ILE A 128 1.94 12.99 -10.03
N ASP A 129 0.64 12.94 -9.78
CA ASP A 129 0.03 13.38 -8.55
C ASP A 129 -0.19 12.19 -7.62
N ILE A 130 -0.10 12.45 -6.31
CA ILE A 130 -0.38 11.46 -5.29
C ILE A 130 -1.73 11.82 -4.69
N ILE A 131 -2.70 10.92 -4.84
CA ILE A 131 -4.06 11.14 -4.40
C ILE A 131 -4.31 10.24 -3.20
N VAL A 132 -4.74 10.86 -2.12
CA VAL A 132 -5.25 10.17 -0.92
C VAL A 132 -6.77 10.24 -1.00
N PRO A 133 -7.48 9.13 -1.20
CA PRO A 133 -8.93 9.16 -1.37
C PRO A 133 -9.69 9.68 -0.15
N GLU A 134 -10.75 10.44 -0.40
CA GLU A 134 -11.55 11.12 0.63
C GLU A 134 -12.34 10.16 1.53
N GLU A 135 -12.71 8.98 1.02
CA GLU A 135 -13.43 7.97 1.82
C GLU A 135 -12.55 7.35 2.92
N GLY A 136 -11.25 7.60 2.87
CA GLY A 136 -10.29 7.03 3.79
C GLY A 136 -9.36 6.02 3.12
N ILE A 137 -8.25 5.74 3.79
CA ILE A 137 -7.23 4.82 3.33
C ILE A 137 -6.88 3.81 4.41
N GLY A 138 -6.67 2.57 4.00
CA GLY A 138 -6.06 1.57 4.88
C GLY A 138 -4.62 1.93 5.20
N TRP A 139 -4.18 1.51 6.36
CA TRP A 139 -2.79 1.63 6.79
C TRP A 139 -2.34 0.39 7.53
N GLU A 140 -1.06 0.17 7.59
CA GLU A 140 -0.46 -0.96 8.30
C GLU A 140 0.87 -0.53 8.93
N MET A 141 1.31 -1.27 9.96
CA MET A 141 2.56 -1.05 10.65
C MET A 141 3.65 -1.96 10.06
N GLN A 142 4.76 -1.37 9.66
CA GLN A 142 5.98 -2.15 9.42
C GLN A 142 6.57 -2.53 10.76
N ALA A 143 6.81 -3.81 10.93
CA ALA A 143 7.35 -4.36 12.17
C ALA A 143 8.69 -5.06 11.95
N VAL A 144 9.46 -5.18 13.01
CA VAL A 144 10.67 -6.00 13.10
C VAL A 144 10.50 -7.04 14.19
N ALA A 145 10.95 -8.26 13.95
CA ALA A 145 10.88 -9.38 14.89
C ALA A 145 12.13 -10.25 14.79
N ILE A 146 12.45 -10.96 15.87
CA ILE A 146 13.55 -11.93 15.91
C ILE A 146 12.99 -13.31 15.57
N LEU A 147 13.56 -13.95 14.55
CA LEU A 147 13.14 -15.28 14.17
C LEU A 147 13.58 -16.32 15.21
N LYS A 148 12.66 -17.17 15.65
CA LYS A 148 12.94 -18.29 16.57
C LYS A 148 14.00 -19.20 15.95
N GLY A 149 15.03 -19.52 16.74
CA GLY A 149 16.13 -20.41 16.33
C GLY A 149 17.24 -19.70 15.52
N THR A 150 17.25 -18.36 15.44
CA THR A 150 18.38 -17.63 14.86
C THR A 150 19.68 -17.98 15.54
N LYS A 151 20.75 -18.19 14.76
CA LYS A 151 22.11 -18.44 15.29
C LYS A 151 22.81 -17.16 15.76
N ASN A 152 22.25 -15.98 15.43
CA ASN A 152 22.82 -14.66 15.74
C ASN A 152 21.93 -13.88 16.71
N LEU A 153 21.48 -14.50 17.79
CA LEU A 153 20.47 -13.92 18.69
C LEU A 153 20.91 -12.58 19.28
N GLU A 154 22.13 -12.47 19.78
CA GLU A 154 22.63 -11.23 20.41
C GLU A 154 22.76 -10.08 19.39
N ALA A 155 23.18 -10.38 18.16
CA ALA A 155 23.20 -9.38 17.11
C ALA A 155 21.77 -8.96 16.69
N ALA A 156 20.82 -9.90 16.65
CA ALA A 156 19.44 -9.63 16.34
C ALA A 156 18.78 -8.74 17.41
N LYS A 157 19.03 -9.00 18.70
CA LYS A 157 18.57 -8.15 19.81
C LYS A 157 19.09 -6.71 19.65
N LYS A 158 20.41 -6.53 19.49
CA LYS A 158 21.02 -5.21 19.27
C LYS A 158 20.41 -4.47 18.07
N PHE A 159 20.10 -5.18 16.99
CA PHE A 159 19.46 -4.57 15.84
C PHE A 159 18.01 -4.14 16.14
N VAL A 160 17.22 -4.96 16.85
CA VAL A 160 15.85 -4.62 17.23
C VAL A 160 15.83 -3.44 18.19
N ASP A 161 16.74 -3.41 19.22
CA ASP A 161 16.88 -2.31 20.14
C ASP A 161 17.23 -1.00 19.41
N TRP A 162 18.15 -1.06 18.45
CA TRP A 162 18.48 0.09 17.62
C TRP A 162 17.30 0.51 16.72
N ALA A 163 16.56 -0.43 16.16
CA ALA A 163 15.46 -0.16 15.22
C ALA A 163 14.31 0.70 15.80
N VAL A 164 14.23 0.83 17.13
CA VAL A 164 13.24 1.64 17.84
C VAL A 164 13.83 2.92 18.45
N THR A 165 15.10 3.23 18.19
CA THR A 165 15.72 4.48 18.66
C THR A 165 15.30 5.70 17.83
N GLU A 166 15.46 6.89 18.39
CA GLU A 166 15.22 8.16 17.70
C GLU A 166 16.03 8.25 16.40
N SER A 167 17.32 7.87 16.43
CA SER A 167 18.18 7.88 15.23
C SER A 167 17.68 6.97 14.12
N ALA A 168 17.13 5.80 14.46
CA ALA A 168 16.49 4.92 13.48
C ALA A 168 15.20 5.52 12.93
N MET A 169 14.39 6.14 13.79
CA MET A 169 13.14 6.82 13.37
C MET A 169 13.43 8.00 12.43
N GLU A 170 14.48 8.77 12.66
CA GLU A 170 14.94 9.82 11.74
C GLU A 170 15.28 9.25 10.35
N ILE A 171 15.98 8.10 10.31
CA ILE A 171 16.30 7.42 9.04
C ILE A 171 15.03 6.95 8.33
N TYR A 172 14.04 6.40 9.06
CA TYR A 172 12.77 5.98 8.47
C TYR A 172 11.96 7.17 7.98
N ALA A 173 11.89 8.24 8.76
CA ALA A 173 11.21 9.47 8.37
C ALA A 173 11.84 10.11 7.13
N ASN A 174 13.17 10.02 6.99
CA ASN A 174 13.89 10.43 5.79
C ASN A 174 13.53 9.61 4.52
N ARG A 175 12.61 8.67 4.61
CA ARG A 175 12.10 7.86 3.49
C ARG A 175 10.60 8.00 3.28
N TYR A 176 10.01 9.12 3.71
CA TYR A 176 8.58 9.43 3.58
C TYR A 176 7.65 8.47 4.36
N SER A 177 8.11 7.98 5.50
CA SER A 177 7.34 7.08 6.36
C SER A 177 6.67 7.86 7.50
N VAL A 178 5.49 7.40 7.91
CA VAL A 178 4.88 7.79 9.17
C VAL A 178 5.52 6.95 10.27
N VAL A 179 6.41 7.55 11.06
CA VAL A 179 7.20 6.81 12.07
C VAL A 179 6.43 6.59 13.35
N ALA A 180 6.79 5.53 14.07
CA ALA A 180 6.10 5.11 15.29
C ALA A 180 6.42 6.02 16.50
N MET A 181 7.46 6.84 16.43
CA MET A 181 7.86 7.80 17.46
C MET A 181 8.02 9.19 16.83
N PRO A 182 7.54 10.27 17.48
CA PRO A 182 7.76 11.62 17.00
C PRO A 182 9.25 11.94 16.91
N VAL A 183 9.70 12.39 15.76
CA VAL A 183 11.08 12.86 15.55
C VAL A 183 11.05 14.19 14.80
N LYS A 184 12.07 15.02 14.99
CA LYS A 184 12.25 16.26 14.24
C LYS A 184 12.61 15.91 12.80
N THR A 185 11.67 15.93 11.89
CA THR A 185 11.91 15.61 10.49
C THR A 185 11.72 16.80 9.59
N LYS A 186 12.46 16.82 8.49
CA LYS A 186 12.23 17.74 7.40
C LYS A 186 10.87 17.40 6.76
N LYS A 187 10.03 18.40 6.53
CA LYS A 187 8.81 18.19 5.71
C LYS A 187 9.22 17.70 4.31
N TRP A 188 8.58 16.64 3.88
CA TRP A 188 8.84 16.09 2.55
C TRP A 188 8.03 16.86 1.50
N ASP A 189 8.75 17.40 0.52
CA ASP A 189 8.16 18.08 -0.59
C ASP A 189 7.21 17.19 -1.30
N HIS A 190 6.23 16.89 -1.56
CA HIS A 190 5.39 15.95 -2.31
C HIS A 190 4.72 14.84 -1.49
N PHE A 191 4.96 14.72 -0.18
CA PHE A 191 4.18 13.78 0.62
C PHE A 191 2.85 14.44 1.02
N PRO A 192 1.69 13.82 0.69
CA PRO A 192 0.40 14.42 0.98
C PRO A 192 0.17 14.59 2.48
N PRO A 193 -0.12 15.80 2.97
CA PRO A 193 -0.31 16.05 4.41
C PRO A 193 -1.54 15.33 4.98
N GLU A 194 -2.53 15.03 4.14
CA GLU A 194 -3.77 14.38 4.52
C GLU A 194 -3.66 12.87 4.74
N VAL A 195 -2.50 12.25 4.51
CA VAL A 195 -2.31 10.80 4.71
C VAL A 195 -2.72 10.38 6.11
N GLN A 196 -2.24 11.06 7.14
CA GLN A 196 -2.52 10.70 8.54
C GLN A 196 -4.00 10.91 8.93
N THR A 197 -4.60 11.97 8.44
CA THR A 197 -5.99 12.32 8.77
C THR A 197 -7.02 11.46 8.03
N ARG A 198 -6.61 10.82 6.93
CA ARG A 198 -7.46 9.92 6.15
C ARG A 198 -7.24 8.44 6.44
N MET A 199 -6.30 8.10 7.34
CA MET A 199 -6.16 6.73 7.84
C MET A 199 -7.41 6.30 8.60
N ILE A 200 -8.02 5.19 8.21
CA ILE A 200 -9.19 4.64 8.88
C ILE A 200 -8.82 4.04 10.24
N ASN A 201 -9.81 3.85 11.11
CA ASN A 201 -9.64 3.00 12.30
C ASN A 201 -9.55 1.52 11.86
N ASN A 202 -8.33 1.08 11.54
CA ASN A 202 -8.10 -0.22 10.93
C ASN A 202 -8.09 -1.33 11.97
N ASP A 203 -9.01 -2.29 11.87
CA ASP A 203 -9.03 -3.51 12.68
C ASP A 203 -8.05 -4.55 12.09
N PHE A 204 -6.83 -4.55 12.61
CA PHE A 204 -5.78 -5.48 12.19
C PHE A 204 -6.11 -6.94 12.54
N THR A 205 -6.76 -7.17 13.70
CA THR A 205 -7.16 -8.50 14.16
C THR A 205 -8.20 -9.08 13.21
N TRP A 206 -9.22 -8.30 12.89
CA TRP A 206 -10.22 -8.69 11.90
C TRP A 206 -9.58 -8.98 10.54
N ALA A 207 -8.71 -8.10 10.05
CA ALA A 207 -8.04 -8.27 8.78
C ALA A 207 -7.19 -9.55 8.72
N ALA A 208 -6.44 -9.85 9.80
CA ALA A 208 -5.64 -11.07 9.91
C ALA A 208 -6.52 -12.33 9.89
N ASN A 209 -7.58 -12.35 10.68
CA ASN A 209 -8.50 -13.49 10.82
C ASN A 209 -9.28 -13.77 9.52
N ASN A 210 -9.57 -12.73 8.73
CA ASN A 210 -10.34 -12.86 7.50
C ASN A 210 -9.46 -12.96 6.23
N ARG A 211 -8.13 -12.81 6.35
CA ARG A 211 -7.21 -12.75 5.21
C ARG A 211 -7.39 -13.91 4.22
N SER A 212 -7.40 -15.13 4.69
CA SER A 212 -7.49 -16.32 3.83
C SER A 212 -8.81 -16.36 3.07
N ARG A 213 -9.92 -16.02 3.72
CA ARG A 213 -11.26 -15.98 3.14
C ARG A 213 -11.35 -14.89 2.07
N ILE A 214 -10.91 -13.69 2.38
CA ILE A 214 -10.91 -12.53 1.47
C ILE A 214 -10.07 -12.82 0.23
N ILE A 215 -8.86 -13.36 0.40
CA ILE A 215 -7.98 -13.69 -0.73
C ILE A 215 -8.60 -14.78 -1.61
N LYS A 216 -9.24 -15.79 -1.03
CA LYS A 216 -9.91 -16.86 -1.78
C LYS A 216 -11.04 -16.30 -2.65
N GLU A 217 -11.89 -15.44 -2.08
CA GLU A 217 -13.00 -14.81 -2.82
C GLU A 217 -12.48 -13.84 -3.90
N TRP A 218 -11.46 -13.04 -3.57
CA TRP A 218 -10.84 -12.13 -4.52
C TRP A 218 -10.27 -12.88 -5.74
N ARG A 219 -9.55 -13.97 -5.53
CA ARG A 219 -9.00 -14.82 -6.62
C ARG A 219 -10.09 -15.36 -7.51
N LYS A 220 -11.17 -15.86 -6.91
CA LYS A 220 -12.32 -16.38 -7.65
C LYS A 220 -12.90 -15.34 -8.63
N ARG A 221 -12.95 -14.08 -8.22
CA ARG A 221 -13.53 -12.99 -9.01
C ARG A 221 -12.58 -12.36 -10.02
N TYR A 222 -11.31 -12.14 -9.64
CA TYR A 222 -10.47 -11.15 -10.33
C TYR A 222 -9.10 -11.65 -10.79
N ASP A 223 -8.65 -12.84 -10.41
CA ASP A 223 -7.26 -13.31 -10.65
C ASP A 223 -6.90 -13.45 -12.15
N VAL A 224 -7.92 -13.49 -13.02
CA VAL A 224 -7.76 -13.59 -14.49
C VAL A 224 -6.91 -12.48 -15.11
N LYS A 225 -6.89 -11.28 -14.50
CA LYS A 225 -6.06 -10.14 -14.93
C LYS A 225 -4.72 -10.05 -14.19
N SER A 226 -4.34 -11.04 -13.40
CA SER A 226 -3.06 -11.05 -12.69
C SER A 226 -1.89 -11.25 -13.66
N GLU A 227 -0.81 -10.47 -13.45
CA GLU A 227 0.41 -10.64 -14.25
C GLU A 227 1.01 -12.05 -14.04
N PRO A 228 1.67 -12.63 -15.06
CA PRO A 228 2.32 -13.92 -14.92
C PRO A 228 3.39 -13.89 -13.83
N LYS A 229 3.45 -14.94 -12.99
CA LYS A 229 4.54 -15.10 -12.02
C LYS A 229 5.86 -15.30 -12.78
N LYS A 230 6.87 -14.48 -12.45
CA LYS A 230 8.22 -14.70 -12.98
C LYS A 230 8.68 -16.10 -12.60
N LYS A 231 8.96 -16.96 -13.59
CA LYS A 231 9.60 -18.25 -13.33
C LYS A 231 10.93 -17.97 -12.63
N LYS A 232 11.14 -18.53 -11.43
CA LYS A 232 12.46 -18.52 -10.79
C LYS A 232 13.42 -19.19 -11.77
N LYS A 233 14.39 -18.44 -12.33
CA LYS A 233 15.54 -19.09 -12.99
C LYS A 233 16.16 -19.98 -11.95
N LYS A 234 16.12 -21.31 -12.16
CA LYS A 234 16.95 -22.23 -11.39
C LYS A 234 18.39 -21.76 -11.62
N LYS A 235 19.04 -21.30 -10.58
CA LYS A 235 20.50 -21.18 -10.59
C LYS A 235 21.03 -22.61 -10.66
N GLY A 236 21.55 -22.98 -11.83
CA GLY A 236 22.41 -24.15 -11.95
C GLY A 236 23.71 -23.91 -11.17
#